data_0d572064a0977001261218e077e117c4
#
_entry.id   0d572064a0977001261218e077e117c4
#
_cell.length_a   1.000
_cell.length_b   1.000
_cell.length_c   1.000
_cell.angle_alpha   90.00
_cell.angle_beta   90.00
_cell.angle_gamma   90.00
#
_symmetry.space_group_name_H-M   'P 1'
#
loop_
_entity.id
_entity.type
_entity.pdbx_description
1 polymer ?
#
loop_
_entity_poly.entity_id
_entity_poly.type
_entity_poly.pdbx_seq_one_letter_code
_entity_poly.pdbx_strand_id
1 'polypeptide(L)'
;MYKKLKIKNSLPMMICFFMIAPSFLLASSAAGSSGKEISWFLMVTGLFGGMGMFLYGMEMMSDGMKIAAGNKMRTVLEKLTSNRFLAVGVGAFVTMVIQSSSATTVMLVSFVNSGLLSFVQGLGVILGSNIGSTVTAQIVAFKVTDYALALIAVGAIMALFSKKGSTKNIGFVILGFGLLFYGMKVMSDTMKPLRSNDAFIRILASFENPFMGILAGAAFTALIQSSSATTGIVITLASLPVLPGQPPAITLEAGIPLIFGANIGTCVTALLAGLNASREAKRVAIAHVTFNVAGVALFCFWIPTFADWISNTSDNIPRQIANAHTIFNIIATVVFIPFTPLIARLIIKYFPDIEIDRDISKPAVMNLDENVFGTPAIAITNAQAEIRGVVGLLERVVGSVAIPFISSESLHDIENEDEDFEKGLQNRIEKITYLNNEISSYLIKINNQDLTDSQSREVFTLVSVVNNINSIKNSVNLRLHDLLIKKESESENLSANLIDEVESYHKKMVKQIKRLGKFFEKYDQEKIDKIVSKGRKYKDLEEKYRIEHIKRSGSDSDNDGAKYNQIYQELMDMLKEISIFIDLIAERLGELEEVE
;
A
#
# COMPACT_ATOMS: atom_id res chain seq x y z
N MET A 1 14.49 -5.48 -22.28
CA MET A 1 15.13 -4.15 -22.25
C MET A 1 15.37 -3.80 -20.80
N TYR A 2 16.61 -3.83 -20.33
CA TYR A 2 16.99 -3.71 -18.92
C TYR A 2 16.65 -2.32 -18.39
N LYS A 3 15.60 -2.20 -17.58
CA LYS A 3 15.31 -0.97 -16.83
C LYS A 3 16.22 -0.93 -15.60
N LYS A 4 16.94 0.19 -15.45
CA LYS A 4 17.86 0.51 -14.36
C LYS A 4 17.28 0.08 -13.00
N LEU A 5 17.91 -0.90 -12.36
CA LEU A 5 17.72 -1.17 -10.93
C LEU A 5 17.83 0.15 -10.16
N LYS A 6 16.77 0.56 -9.51
CA LYS A 6 16.80 1.64 -8.53
C LYS A 6 17.50 1.14 -7.24
N ILE A 7 18.82 1.08 -7.28
CA ILE A 7 19.69 0.93 -6.08
C ILE A 7 19.66 2.25 -5.27
N LYS A 8 18.50 2.83 -5.04
CA LYS A 8 18.43 4.10 -4.32
C LYS A 8 18.37 3.96 -2.80
N ASN A 9 17.95 2.80 -2.29
CA ASN A 9 17.80 2.56 -0.85
C ASN A 9 18.90 1.67 -0.24
N SER A 10 19.73 1.00 -1.06
CA SER A 10 20.83 0.16 -0.59
C SER A 10 22.18 0.89 -0.47
N LEU A 11 22.31 2.06 -1.11
CA LEU A 11 23.55 2.84 -1.07
C LEU A 11 23.91 3.36 0.33
N PRO A 12 22.97 3.86 1.17
CA PRO A 12 23.27 4.24 2.55
C PRO A 12 23.67 3.04 3.40
N MET A 13 23.07 1.88 3.15
CA MET A 13 23.35 0.63 3.84
C MET A 13 24.76 0.11 3.54
N MET A 14 25.22 0.18 2.29
CA MET A 14 26.59 -0.11 1.90
C MET A 14 27.60 0.85 2.55
N ILE A 15 27.29 2.14 2.62
CA ILE A 15 28.16 3.17 3.18
C ILE A 15 28.33 3.02 4.71
N CYS A 16 27.24 2.77 5.47
CA CYS A 16 27.31 2.53 6.90
C CYS A 16 28.12 1.25 7.24
N PHE A 17 28.00 0.20 6.43
CA PHE A 17 28.76 -1.03 6.62
C PHE A 17 30.23 -0.85 6.28
N PHE A 18 30.58 -0.03 5.28
CA PHE A 18 31.97 0.35 4.99
C PHE A 18 32.62 1.19 6.10
N MET A 19 31.82 1.89 6.90
CA MET A 19 32.33 2.68 8.04
C MET A 19 32.63 1.83 9.28
N ILE A 20 31.98 0.67 9.44
CA ILE A 20 32.20 -0.26 10.58
C ILE A 20 33.39 -1.22 10.31
N ALA A 21 33.67 -1.54 9.05
CA ALA A 21 34.73 -2.43 8.63
C ALA A 21 36.17 -1.96 9.05
N PRO A 22 36.52 -0.66 9.02
CA PRO A 22 37.87 -0.19 9.42
C PRO A 22 38.16 -0.41 10.89
N SER A 23 37.17 -0.38 11.77
CA SER A 23 37.38 -0.58 13.23
C SER A 23 37.79 -2.01 13.56
N PHE A 24 37.38 -2.99 12.75
CA PHE A 24 37.82 -4.39 12.88
C PHE A 24 39.22 -4.64 12.28
N LEU A 25 39.61 -3.88 11.25
CA LEU A 25 40.92 -3.97 10.63
C LEU A 25 42.05 -3.44 11.54
N LEU A 26 41.76 -2.44 12.38
CA LEU A 26 42.75 -1.87 13.31
C LEU A 26 42.98 -2.72 14.57
N ALA A 27 42.03 -3.59 14.94
CA ALA A 27 42.15 -4.46 16.10
C ALA A 27 43.04 -5.71 15.85
N SER A 28 43.37 -6.04 14.59
CA SER A 28 44.07 -7.27 14.21
C SER A 28 45.60 -7.14 14.08
N SER A 29 46.17 -5.94 14.19
CA SER A 29 47.60 -5.72 14.06
C SER A 29 48.41 -6.02 15.34
N ALA A 30 47.77 -6.50 16.42
CA ALA A 30 48.38 -6.66 17.73
C ALA A 30 48.54 -8.12 18.26
N ALA A 31 48.25 -9.15 17.46
CA ALA A 31 48.37 -10.55 17.91
C ALA A 31 49.20 -11.39 16.93
N GLY A 32 50.49 -11.42 17.17
CA GLY A 32 51.35 -12.42 16.57
C GLY A 32 51.20 -13.77 17.27
N SER A 33 50.74 -14.81 16.55
CA SER A 33 51.14 -16.22 16.76
C SER A 33 50.57 -17.11 15.66
N SER A 34 51.40 -18.01 15.18
CA SER A 34 51.27 -19.08 14.19
C SER A 34 49.86 -19.71 14.02
N GLY A 35 49.10 -19.21 13.09
CA GLY A 35 47.88 -19.82 12.56
C GLY A 35 47.65 -19.28 11.15
N LYS A 36 47.08 -20.05 10.23
CA LYS A 36 46.74 -19.58 8.87
C LYS A 36 46.19 -18.17 8.94
N GLU A 37 46.91 -17.20 8.36
CA GLU A 37 46.46 -15.80 8.33
C GLU A 37 45.07 -15.72 7.74
N ILE A 38 44.14 -15.19 8.52
CA ILE A 38 42.74 -14.93 8.06
C ILE A 38 42.82 -13.83 7.00
N SER A 39 42.57 -14.15 5.74
CA SER A 39 42.43 -13.12 4.70
C SER A 39 41.14 -12.33 4.94
N TRP A 40 41.28 -11.25 5.71
CA TRP A 40 40.16 -10.35 6.03
C TRP A 40 39.42 -9.84 4.75
N PHE A 41 40.19 -9.62 3.69
CA PHE A 41 39.61 -9.19 2.40
C PHE A 41 38.65 -10.26 1.83
N LEU A 42 39.10 -11.51 1.76
CA LEU A 42 38.26 -12.61 1.25
C LEU A 42 37.07 -12.88 2.17
N MET A 43 37.23 -12.71 3.46
CA MET A 43 36.16 -12.90 4.42
C MET A 43 35.10 -11.79 4.32
N VAL A 44 35.51 -10.53 4.26
CA VAL A 44 34.59 -9.40 4.10
C VAL A 44 33.87 -9.48 2.78
N THR A 45 34.57 -9.70 1.67
CA THR A 45 33.97 -9.82 0.35
C THR A 45 33.04 -11.02 0.23
N GLY A 46 33.40 -12.17 0.81
CA GLY A 46 32.52 -13.34 0.82
C GLY A 46 31.28 -13.18 1.70
N LEU A 47 31.42 -12.54 2.86
CA LEU A 47 30.28 -12.24 3.73
C LEU A 47 29.30 -11.28 3.05
N PHE A 48 29.79 -10.17 2.49
CA PHE A 48 28.96 -9.20 1.78
C PHE A 48 28.41 -9.76 0.48
N GLY A 49 29.20 -10.51 -0.29
CA GLY A 49 28.72 -11.17 -1.50
C GLY A 49 27.65 -12.22 -1.21
N GLY A 50 27.85 -13.02 -0.16
CA GLY A 50 26.86 -13.99 0.29
C GLY A 50 25.60 -13.33 0.80
N MET A 51 25.71 -12.26 1.58
CA MET A 51 24.57 -11.47 2.04
C MET A 51 23.84 -10.79 0.88
N GLY A 52 24.58 -10.26 -0.09
CA GLY A 52 23.98 -9.69 -1.31
C GLY A 52 23.14 -10.72 -2.08
N MET A 53 23.68 -11.93 -2.27
CA MET A 53 22.94 -13.03 -2.93
C MET A 53 21.72 -13.47 -2.10
N PHE A 54 21.85 -13.55 -0.77
CA PHE A 54 20.74 -13.87 0.14
C PHE A 54 19.61 -12.86 0.04
N LEU A 55 19.93 -11.57 0.17
CA LEU A 55 18.94 -10.47 0.12
C LEU A 55 18.29 -10.35 -1.26
N TYR A 56 19.10 -10.41 -2.32
CA TYR A 56 18.59 -10.34 -3.69
C TYR A 56 17.74 -11.57 -4.05
N GLY A 57 18.13 -12.75 -3.60
CA GLY A 57 17.34 -13.97 -3.75
C GLY A 57 16.01 -13.88 -3.02
N MET A 58 16.00 -13.33 -1.81
CA MET A 58 14.77 -13.11 -1.04
C MET A 58 13.84 -12.10 -1.73
N GLU A 59 14.39 -10.99 -2.25
CA GLU A 59 13.62 -9.98 -2.99
C GLU A 59 13.02 -10.56 -4.28
N MET A 60 13.83 -11.27 -5.07
CA MET A 60 13.38 -11.93 -6.31
C MET A 60 12.28 -12.97 -6.05
N MET A 61 12.41 -13.77 -4.99
CA MET A 61 11.38 -14.72 -4.56
C MET A 61 10.08 -13.99 -4.18
N SER A 62 10.19 -12.93 -3.38
CA SER A 62 9.07 -12.09 -2.94
C SER A 62 8.33 -11.48 -4.13
N ASP A 63 9.05 -10.88 -5.06
CA ASP A 63 8.44 -10.21 -6.22
C ASP A 63 7.77 -11.21 -7.17
N GLY A 64 8.39 -12.35 -7.39
CA GLY A 64 7.75 -13.43 -8.14
C GLY A 64 6.44 -13.91 -7.51
N MET A 65 6.39 -14.02 -6.18
CA MET A 65 5.16 -14.39 -5.45
C MET A 65 4.10 -13.29 -5.48
N LYS A 66 4.47 -12.02 -5.34
CA LYS A 66 3.54 -10.88 -5.44
C LYS A 66 2.86 -10.84 -6.81
N ILE A 67 3.64 -11.00 -7.88
CA ILE A 67 3.11 -11.01 -9.25
C ILE A 67 2.21 -12.23 -9.46
N ALA A 68 2.60 -13.42 -8.97
CA ALA A 68 1.80 -14.63 -9.07
C ALA A 68 0.48 -14.55 -8.27
N ALA A 69 0.48 -13.86 -7.13
CA ALA A 69 -0.70 -13.64 -6.31
C ALA A 69 -1.70 -12.64 -6.93
N GLY A 70 -1.19 -11.68 -7.72
CA GLY A 70 -1.98 -10.71 -8.48
C GLY A 70 -3.03 -9.96 -7.65
N ASN A 71 -4.18 -9.69 -8.28
CA ASN A 71 -5.29 -8.94 -7.65
C ASN A 71 -6.04 -9.72 -6.55
N LYS A 72 -5.84 -11.06 -6.44
CA LYS A 72 -6.49 -11.89 -5.41
C LYS A 72 -6.15 -11.44 -3.99
N MET A 73 -4.97 -10.87 -3.81
CA MET A 73 -4.51 -10.36 -2.52
C MET A 73 -5.33 -9.18 -2.01
N ARG A 74 -5.72 -8.27 -2.92
CA ARG A 74 -6.63 -7.15 -2.62
C ARG A 74 -8.00 -7.67 -2.17
N THR A 75 -8.61 -8.57 -2.95
CA THR A 75 -9.92 -9.14 -2.65
C THR A 75 -9.94 -9.88 -1.30
N VAL A 76 -8.84 -10.54 -0.94
CA VAL A 76 -8.68 -11.22 0.36
C VAL A 76 -8.68 -10.20 1.50
N LEU A 77 -7.96 -9.10 1.37
CA LEU A 77 -7.91 -8.04 2.39
C LEU A 77 -9.25 -7.34 2.57
N GLU A 78 -9.93 -6.98 1.48
CA GLU A 78 -11.21 -6.27 1.54
C GLU A 78 -12.36 -7.11 2.14
N LYS A 79 -12.41 -8.42 1.81
CA LYS A 79 -13.55 -9.28 2.19
C LYS A 79 -13.45 -9.90 3.59
N LEU A 80 -12.25 -10.07 4.14
CA LEU A 80 -12.05 -10.94 5.30
C LEU A 80 -11.69 -10.20 6.61
N THR A 81 -11.70 -8.88 6.63
CA THR A 81 -11.30 -8.10 7.83
C THR A 81 -12.45 -7.78 8.78
N SER A 82 -13.67 -8.22 8.49
CA SER A 82 -14.85 -8.00 9.36
C SER A 82 -14.76 -8.65 10.73
N ASN A 83 -13.98 -9.74 10.86
CA ASN A 83 -13.76 -10.47 12.10
C ASN A 83 -12.26 -10.45 12.45
N ARG A 84 -11.92 -10.08 13.70
CA ARG A 84 -10.53 -10.00 14.18
C ARG A 84 -9.72 -11.30 14.00
N PHE A 85 -10.35 -12.48 14.14
CA PHE A 85 -9.69 -13.76 13.92
C PHE A 85 -9.41 -14.01 12.44
N LEU A 86 -10.36 -13.67 11.57
CA LEU A 86 -10.14 -13.71 10.12
C LEU A 86 -9.08 -12.70 9.70
N ALA A 87 -9.06 -11.51 10.30
CA ALA A 87 -8.05 -10.50 10.04
C ALA A 87 -6.62 -11.00 10.37
N VAL A 88 -6.45 -11.78 11.45
CA VAL A 88 -5.16 -12.44 11.75
C VAL A 88 -4.79 -13.44 10.65
N GLY A 89 -5.74 -14.30 10.25
CA GLY A 89 -5.51 -15.27 9.16
C GLY A 89 -5.11 -14.57 7.84
N VAL A 90 -5.81 -13.49 7.50
CA VAL A 90 -5.52 -12.67 6.31
C VAL A 90 -4.13 -12.02 6.41
N GLY A 91 -3.83 -11.38 7.55
CA GLY A 91 -2.51 -10.77 7.77
C GLY A 91 -1.38 -11.79 7.67
N ALA A 92 -1.56 -12.99 8.24
CA ALA A 92 -0.60 -14.07 8.14
C ALA A 92 -0.43 -14.55 6.69
N PHE A 93 -1.53 -14.79 5.98
CA PHE A 93 -1.50 -15.24 4.59
C PHE A 93 -0.86 -14.20 3.65
N VAL A 94 -1.30 -12.95 3.75
CA VAL A 94 -0.75 -11.85 2.92
C VAL A 94 0.75 -11.69 3.17
N THR A 95 1.17 -11.67 4.43
CA THR A 95 2.59 -11.54 4.75
C THR A 95 3.41 -12.77 4.34
N MET A 96 2.84 -13.97 4.44
CA MET A 96 3.47 -15.18 3.93
C MET A 96 3.71 -15.10 2.40
N VAL A 97 2.76 -14.54 1.65
CA VAL A 97 2.89 -14.34 0.19
C VAL A 97 3.85 -13.20 -0.14
N ILE A 98 3.70 -12.04 0.52
CA ILE A 98 4.56 -10.86 0.28
C ILE A 98 5.97 -11.08 0.84
N GLN A 99 6.16 -11.98 1.81
CA GLN A 99 7.42 -12.23 2.53
C GLN A 99 7.98 -10.99 3.26
N SER A 100 7.10 -10.02 3.58
CA SER A 100 7.47 -8.78 4.25
C SER A 100 6.33 -8.26 5.12
N SER A 101 6.49 -8.34 6.44
CA SER A 101 5.55 -7.74 7.40
C SER A 101 5.58 -6.21 7.35
N SER A 102 6.73 -5.61 7.04
CA SER A 102 6.85 -4.17 6.83
C SER A 102 6.00 -3.71 5.66
N ALA A 103 6.08 -4.39 4.50
CA ALA A 103 5.24 -4.08 3.34
C ALA A 103 3.75 -4.26 3.65
N THR A 104 3.38 -5.35 4.36
CA THR A 104 1.99 -5.58 4.79
C THR A 104 1.50 -4.47 5.74
N THR A 105 2.33 -4.00 6.66
CA THR A 105 1.97 -2.92 7.59
C THR A 105 1.87 -1.57 6.88
N VAL A 106 2.79 -1.23 5.97
CA VAL A 106 2.69 -0.02 5.13
C VAL A 106 1.41 -0.03 4.30
N MET A 107 1.09 -1.17 3.68
CA MET A 107 -0.17 -1.37 2.98
C MET A 107 -1.38 -1.16 3.88
N LEU A 108 -1.36 -1.70 5.09
CA LEU A 108 -2.42 -1.53 6.07
C LEU A 108 -2.58 -0.05 6.48
N VAL A 109 -1.49 0.66 6.74
CA VAL A 109 -1.46 2.11 6.98
C VAL A 109 -2.14 2.85 5.83
N SER A 110 -1.83 2.47 4.59
CA SER A 110 -2.42 3.07 3.38
C SER A 110 -3.94 2.79 3.28
N PHE A 111 -4.39 1.56 3.55
CA PHE A 111 -5.81 1.21 3.54
C PHE A 111 -6.62 1.92 4.64
N VAL A 112 -6.05 2.05 5.82
CA VAL A 112 -6.68 2.81 6.91
C VAL A 112 -6.70 4.31 6.57
N ASN A 113 -5.63 4.83 5.98
CA ASN A 113 -5.56 6.22 5.53
C ASN A 113 -6.61 6.55 4.47
N SER A 114 -6.88 5.62 3.55
CA SER A 114 -7.89 5.76 2.49
C SER A 114 -9.33 5.46 2.95
N GLY A 115 -9.52 5.07 4.22
CA GLY A 115 -10.84 4.70 4.76
C GLY A 115 -11.39 3.36 4.25
N LEU A 116 -10.56 2.55 3.57
CA LEU A 116 -10.94 1.20 3.14
C LEU A 116 -11.03 0.21 4.30
N LEU A 117 -10.25 0.45 5.35
CA LEU A 117 -10.27 -0.30 6.60
C LEU A 117 -10.30 0.64 7.79
N SER A 118 -11.00 0.25 8.85
CA SER A 118 -10.90 0.96 10.12
C SER A 118 -9.62 0.56 10.87
N PHE A 119 -9.12 1.44 11.72
CA PHE A 119 -7.99 1.16 12.61
C PHE A 119 -8.18 -0.15 13.40
N VAL A 120 -9.40 -0.38 13.94
CA VAL A 120 -9.71 -1.58 14.76
C VAL A 120 -9.60 -2.87 13.95
N GLN A 121 -10.04 -2.86 12.69
CA GLN A 121 -9.88 -4.01 11.78
C GLN A 121 -8.40 -4.28 11.48
N GLY A 122 -7.60 -3.23 11.38
CA GLY A 122 -6.17 -3.31 11.12
C GLY A 122 -5.39 -4.04 12.22
N LEU A 123 -5.82 -4.00 13.49
CA LEU A 123 -5.10 -4.64 14.60
C LEU A 123 -4.92 -6.14 14.42
N GLY A 124 -5.94 -6.84 13.92
CA GLY A 124 -5.84 -8.27 13.61
C GLY A 124 -4.83 -8.56 12.49
N VAL A 125 -4.82 -7.72 11.45
CA VAL A 125 -3.88 -7.86 10.34
C VAL A 125 -2.43 -7.68 10.81
N ILE A 126 -2.15 -6.75 11.72
CA ILE A 126 -0.82 -6.55 12.33
C ILE A 126 -0.35 -7.82 13.05
N LEU A 127 -1.19 -8.37 13.94
CA LEU A 127 -0.86 -9.59 14.67
C LEU A 127 -0.63 -10.77 13.72
N GLY A 128 -1.47 -10.91 12.68
CA GLY A 128 -1.29 -11.91 11.64
C GLY A 128 -0.01 -11.71 10.83
N SER A 129 0.35 -10.48 10.50
CA SER A 129 1.56 -10.19 9.72
C SER A 129 2.84 -10.63 10.45
N ASN A 130 2.88 -10.52 11.76
CA ASN A 130 3.98 -11.02 12.56
C ASN A 130 4.12 -12.55 12.46
N ILE A 131 3.00 -13.30 12.48
CA ILE A 131 3.03 -14.75 12.25
C ILE A 131 3.48 -15.06 10.83
N GLY A 132 2.91 -14.37 9.82
CA GLY A 132 3.24 -14.60 8.39
C GLY A 132 4.71 -14.41 8.08
N SER A 133 5.39 -13.45 8.72
CA SER A 133 6.82 -13.20 8.54
C SER A 133 7.71 -14.35 9.03
N THR A 134 7.21 -15.17 9.96
CA THR A 134 7.98 -16.31 10.49
C THR A 134 8.14 -17.44 9.49
N VAL A 135 7.28 -17.50 8.46
CA VAL A 135 7.38 -18.50 7.39
C VAL A 135 8.72 -18.38 6.67
N THR A 136 9.23 -17.17 6.47
CA THR A 136 10.58 -16.96 5.92
C THR A 136 11.64 -17.62 6.78
N ALA A 137 11.58 -17.44 8.11
CA ALA A 137 12.52 -18.09 9.04
C ALA A 137 12.43 -19.62 8.97
N GLN A 138 11.23 -20.16 8.87
CA GLN A 138 11.01 -21.61 8.70
C GLN A 138 11.61 -22.13 7.41
N ILE A 139 11.43 -21.40 6.30
CA ILE A 139 12.04 -21.73 5.00
C ILE A 139 13.55 -21.71 5.10
N VAL A 140 14.13 -20.65 5.66
CA VAL A 140 15.57 -20.46 5.80
C VAL A 140 16.22 -21.55 6.68
N ALA A 141 15.49 -22.03 7.69
CA ALA A 141 15.99 -23.09 8.57
C ALA A 141 15.98 -24.50 7.95
N PHE A 142 15.42 -24.70 6.76
CA PHE A 142 15.55 -25.96 6.03
C PHE A 142 16.98 -26.11 5.48
N LYS A 143 17.57 -27.30 5.63
CA LYS A 143 18.89 -27.63 5.06
C LYS A 143 18.81 -27.91 3.57
N VAL A 144 18.51 -26.90 2.74
CA VAL A 144 18.37 -27.00 1.28
C VAL A 144 19.62 -26.48 0.56
N THR A 145 20.64 -26.07 1.31
CA THR A 145 21.89 -25.47 0.78
C THR A 145 22.59 -26.34 -0.25
N ASP A 146 22.50 -27.67 -0.13
CA ASP A 146 23.13 -28.61 -1.07
C ASP A 146 22.43 -28.64 -2.42
N TYR A 147 21.16 -28.31 -2.48
CA TYR A 147 20.34 -28.21 -3.71
C TYR A 147 20.29 -26.81 -4.31
N ALA A 148 20.94 -25.83 -3.68
CA ALA A 148 20.86 -24.43 -4.08
C ALA A 148 21.23 -24.20 -5.56
N LEU A 149 22.31 -24.83 -6.05
CA LEU A 149 22.73 -24.73 -7.46
C LEU A 149 21.72 -25.36 -8.43
N ALA A 150 21.08 -26.47 -8.04
CA ALA A 150 20.05 -27.08 -8.87
C ALA A 150 18.81 -26.17 -8.97
N LEU A 151 18.41 -25.55 -7.86
CA LEU A 151 17.31 -24.57 -7.84
C LEU A 151 17.65 -23.35 -8.69
N ILE A 152 18.88 -22.83 -8.62
CA ILE A 152 19.35 -21.73 -9.48
C ILE A 152 19.24 -22.12 -10.95
N ALA A 153 19.73 -23.31 -11.33
CA ALA A 153 19.69 -23.77 -12.71
C ALA A 153 18.25 -23.91 -13.24
N VAL A 154 17.37 -24.61 -12.51
CA VAL A 154 15.97 -24.79 -12.88
C VAL A 154 15.24 -23.46 -12.96
N GLY A 155 15.38 -22.63 -11.93
CA GLY A 155 14.75 -21.32 -11.88
C GLY A 155 15.21 -20.39 -13.00
N ALA A 156 16.52 -20.37 -13.31
CA ALA A 156 17.08 -19.59 -14.40
C ALA A 156 16.55 -20.05 -15.77
N ILE A 157 16.50 -21.38 -16.01
CA ILE A 157 15.94 -21.93 -17.25
C ILE A 157 14.47 -21.51 -17.41
N MET A 158 13.66 -21.64 -16.36
CA MET A 158 12.26 -21.24 -16.38
C MET A 158 12.10 -19.72 -16.59
N ALA A 159 12.89 -18.90 -15.91
CA ALA A 159 12.82 -17.45 -16.00
C ALA A 159 13.26 -16.90 -17.37
N LEU A 160 14.29 -17.52 -18.00
CA LEU A 160 14.87 -17.04 -19.26
C LEU A 160 14.16 -17.59 -20.49
N PHE A 161 13.73 -18.84 -20.47
CA PHE A 161 13.23 -19.53 -21.65
C PHE A 161 11.70 -19.67 -21.69
N SER A 162 10.97 -19.37 -20.59
CA SER A 162 9.51 -19.45 -20.60
C SER A 162 8.89 -18.27 -21.36
N LYS A 163 7.95 -18.60 -22.25
CA LYS A 163 7.11 -17.62 -22.97
C LYS A 163 5.87 -17.21 -22.17
N LYS A 164 5.42 -18.03 -21.21
CA LYS A 164 4.24 -17.76 -20.38
C LYS A 164 4.66 -16.94 -19.15
N GLY A 165 4.02 -15.80 -18.92
CA GLY A 165 4.29 -14.92 -17.79
C GLY A 165 4.23 -15.63 -16.43
N SER A 166 3.21 -16.46 -16.19
CA SER A 166 3.06 -17.22 -14.95
C SER A 166 4.24 -18.20 -14.70
N THR A 167 4.67 -18.95 -15.71
CA THR A 167 5.81 -19.87 -15.60
C THR A 167 7.12 -19.12 -15.37
N LYS A 168 7.28 -17.97 -16.02
CA LYS A 168 8.44 -17.08 -15.82
C LYS A 168 8.51 -16.58 -14.37
N ASN A 169 7.39 -16.18 -13.80
CA ASN A 169 7.32 -15.68 -12.41
C ASN A 169 7.63 -16.80 -11.41
N ILE A 170 7.12 -18.01 -11.63
CA ILE A 170 7.51 -19.21 -10.84
C ILE A 170 9.02 -19.47 -10.98
N GLY A 171 9.58 -19.30 -12.17
CA GLY A 171 11.02 -19.37 -12.40
C GLY A 171 11.81 -18.40 -11.54
N PHE A 172 11.35 -17.14 -11.41
CA PHE A 172 11.96 -16.16 -10.52
C PHE A 172 11.85 -16.54 -9.03
N VAL A 173 10.73 -17.12 -8.61
CA VAL A 173 10.58 -17.63 -7.23
C VAL A 173 11.60 -18.72 -6.95
N ILE A 174 11.75 -19.71 -7.85
CA ILE A 174 12.69 -20.83 -7.67
C ILE A 174 14.13 -20.33 -7.74
N LEU A 175 14.46 -19.43 -8.67
CA LEU A 175 15.78 -18.82 -8.80
C LEU A 175 16.15 -18.03 -7.55
N GLY A 176 15.22 -17.19 -7.06
CA GLY A 176 15.41 -16.41 -5.83
C GLY A 176 15.62 -17.30 -4.61
N PHE A 177 14.86 -18.37 -4.50
CA PHE A 177 15.03 -19.39 -3.45
C PHE A 177 16.42 -20.05 -3.51
N GLY A 178 16.88 -20.42 -4.70
CA GLY A 178 18.21 -20.95 -4.91
C GLY A 178 19.33 -19.97 -4.54
N LEU A 179 19.21 -18.69 -4.95
CA LEU A 179 20.17 -17.64 -4.61
C LEU A 179 20.22 -17.37 -3.09
N LEU A 180 19.07 -17.38 -2.42
CA LEU A 180 18.96 -17.24 -0.97
C LEU A 180 19.80 -18.30 -0.26
N PHE A 181 19.62 -19.58 -0.58
CA PHE A 181 20.38 -20.67 0.05
C PHE A 181 21.85 -20.69 -0.36
N TYR A 182 22.17 -20.33 -1.58
CA TYR A 182 23.55 -20.23 -2.02
C TYR A 182 24.27 -19.08 -1.31
N GLY A 183 23.61 -17.93 -1.12
CA GLY A 183 24.13 -16.82 -0.34
C GLY A 183 24.40 -17.20 1.12
N MET A 184 23.48 -17.95 1.76
CA MET A 184 23.70 -18.51 3.10
C MET A 184 24.92 -19.45 3.15
N LYS A 185 25.08 -20.31 2.15
CA LYS A 185 26.26 -21.22 2.07
C LYS A 185 27.55 -20.42 1.97
N VAL A 186 27.60 -19.40 1.10
CA VAL A 186 28.77 -18.52 0.95
C VAL A 186 29.09 -17.81 2.26
N MET A 187 28.09 -17.22 2.94
CA MET A 187 28.28 -16.60 4.26
C MET A 187 28.84 -17.59 5.27
N SER A 188 28.20 -18.76 5.39
CA SER A 188 28.63 -19.82 6.32
C SER A 188 30.05 -20.26 6.06
N ASP A 189 30.42 -20.54 4.80
CA ASP A 189 31.75 -20.98 4.44
C ASP A 189 32.81 -19.90 4.72
N THR A 190 32.49 -18.65 4.47
CA THR A 190 33.36 -17.50 4.67
C THR A 190 33.60 -17.21 6.17
N MET A 191 32.63 -17.50 7.04
CA MET A 191 32.72 -17.27 8.49
C MET A 191 33.47 -18.40 9.23
N LYS A 192 33.77 -19.51 8.58
CA LYS A 192 34.49 -20.65 9.22
C LYS A 192 35.75 -20.24 9.97
N PRO A 193 36.64 -19.34 9.46
CA PRO A 193 37.84 -18.93 10.16
C PRO A 193 37.58 -18.17 11.48
N LEU A 194 36.45 -17.46 11.61
CA LEU A 194 36.12 -16.69 12.82
C LEU A 194 35.73 -17.55 14.02
N ARG A 195 35.44 -18.82 13.82
CA ARG A 195 35.05 -19.74 14.88
C ARG A 195 36.13 -19.98 15.93
N SER A 196 37.41 -19.85 15.55
CA SER A 196 38.54 -19.94 16.44
C SER A 196 38.99 -18.58 16.99
N ASN A 197 38.27 -17.50 16.69
CA ASN A 197 38.60 -16.17 17.16
C ASN A 197 37.86 -15.86 18.46
N ASP A 198 38.58 -15.79 19.57
CA ASP A 198 38.04 -15.57 20.91
C ASP A 198 37.27 -14.25 21.05
N ALA A 199 37.67 -13.20 20.34
CA ALA A 199 36.96 -11.92 20.37
C ALA A 199 35.57 -12.03 19.72
N PHE A 200 35.48 -12.73 18.58
CA PHE A 200 34.24 -13.00 17.91
C PHE A 200 33.28 -13.85 18.76
N ILE A 201 33.79 -14.92 19.36
CA ILE A 201 33.03 -15.79 20.27
C ILE A 201 32.47 -14.98 21.46
N ARG A 202 33.32 -14.13 22.10
CA ARG A 202 32.86 -13.26 23.20
C ARG A 202 31.80 -12.26 22.81
N ILE A 203 31.88 -11.68 21.60
CA ILE A 203 30.84 -10.78 21.10
C ILE A 203 29.51 -11.53 20.92
N LEU A 204 29.54 -12.73 20.33
CA LEU A 204 28.31 -13.51 20.14
C LEU A 204 27.75 -13.99 21.49
N ALA A 205 28.58 -14.42 22.42
CA ALA A 205 28.16 -14.81 23.76
C ALA A 205 27.55 -13.64 24.56
N SER A 206 27.96 -12.38 24.28
CA SER A 206 27.35 -11.22 24.94
C SER A 206 25.86 -11.05 24.62
N PHE A 207 25.36 -11.62 23.52
CA PHE A 207 23.97 -11.59 23.13
C PHE A 207 23.08 -12.57 23.91
N GLU A 208 23.65 -13.44 24.74
CA GLU A 208 22.91 -14.22 25.72
C GLU A 208 22.30 -13.32 26.81
N ASN A 209 22.91 -12.13 27.04
CA ASN A 209 22.23 -11.10 27.83
C ASN A 209 20.99 -10.60 27.07
N PRO A 210 19.78 -10.77 27.62
CA PRO A 210 18.55 -10.43 26.92
C PRO A 210 18.51 -8.98 26.42
N PHE A 211 18.98 -8.03 27.22
CA PHE A 211 18.97 -6.61 26.84
C PHE A 211 19.93 -6.32 25.68
N MET A 212 21.13 -6.89 25.72
CA MET A 212 22.12 -6.71 24.65
C MET A 212 21.67 -7.38 23.36
N GLY A 213 21.14 -8.59 23.44
CA GLY A 213 20.62 -9.31 22.28
C GLY A 213 19.41 -8.61 21.65
N ILE A 214 18.44 -8.16 22.45
CA ILE A 214 17.27 -7.43 21.97
C ILE A 214 17.69 -6.10 21.34
N LEU A 215 18.58 -5.34 21.99
CA LEU A 215 19.06 -4.07 21.47
C LEU A 215 19.81 -4.25 20.14
N ALA A 216 20.71 -5.23 20.07
CA ALA A 216 21.47 -5.54 18.85
C ALA A 216 20.53 -5.97 17.71
N GLY A 217 19.59 -6.88 17.96
CA GLY A 217 18.60 -7.31 16.98
C GLY A 217 17.71 -6.18 16.50
N ALA A 218 17.26 -5.30 17.41
CA ALA A 218 16.42 -4.15 17.09
C ALA A 218 17.19 -3.12 16.25
N ALA A 219 18.41 -2.75 16.66
CA ALA A 219 19.23 -1.78 15.94
C ALA A 219 19.59 -2.29 14.53
N PHE A 220 19.99 -3.55 14.42
CA PHE A 220 20.34 -4.15 13.14
C PHE A 220 19.12 -4.25 12.20
N THR A 221 17.96 -4.65 12.72
CA THR A 221 16.74 -4.71 11.92
C THR A 221 16.23 -3.32 11.54
N ALA A 222 16.31 -2.33 12.42
CA ALA A 222 15.93 -0.95 12.10
C ALA A 222 16.80 -0.38 10.96
N LEU A 223 18.09 -0.75 10.92
CA LEU A 223 19.01 -0.35 9.86
C LEU A 223 18.69 -1.05 8.52
N ILE A 224 18.52 -2.38 8.55
CA ILE A 224 18.24 -3.20 7.35
C ILE A 224 16.77 -3.07 6.92
N GLN A 225 15.88 -2.69 7.84
CA GLN A 225 14.42 -2.61 7.65
C GLN A 225 13.76 -3.96 7.28
N SER A 226 14.39 -5.09 7.66
CA SER A 226 13.93 -6.44 7.38
C SER A 226 14.25 -7.40 8.52
N SER A 227 13.23 -7.78 9.31
CA SER A 227 13.38 -8.80 10.36
C SER A 227 13.64 -10.19 9.78
N SER A 228 13.10 -10.49 8.61
CA SER A 228 13.34 -11.75 7.92
C SER A 228 14.81 -11.89 7.52
N ALA A 229 15.43 -10.81 7.03
CA ALA A 229 16.86 -10.78 6.72
C ALA A 229 17.72 -10.95 7.99
N THR A 230 17.40 -10.21 9.06
CA THR A 230 18.09 -10.34 10.35
C THR A 230 17.99 -11.77 10.90
N THR A 231 16.79 -12.33 10.94
CA THR A 231 16.57 -13.72 11.40
C THR A 231 17.31 -14.72 10.52
N GLY A 232 17.33 -14.51 9.19
CA GLY A 232 18.10 -15.34 8.27
C GLY A 232 19.59 -15.33 8.54
N ILE A 233 20.17 -14.17 8.88
CA ILE A 233 21.58 -14.04 9.27
C ILE A 233 21.84 -14.77 10.60
N VAL A 234 20.96 -14.60 11.61
CA VAL A 234 21.08 -15.31 12.89
C VAL A 234 21.03 -16.82 12.68
N ILE A 235 20.09 -17.32 11.87
CA ILE A 235 19.99 -18.74 11.49
C ILE A 235 21.26 -19.21 10.76
N THR A 236 21.82 -18.39 9.85
CA THR A 236 23.05 -18.72 9.13
C THR A 236 24.24 -18.84 10.07
N LEU A 237 24.40 -17.92 11.02
CA LEU A 237 25.45 -17.99 12.04
C LEU A 237 25.28 -19.20 12.96
N ALA A 238 24.05 -19.53 13.34
CA ALA A 238 23.73 -20.73 14.10
C ALA A 238 23.98 -22.04 13.31
N SER A 239 23.95 -21.98 11.97
CA SER A 239 24.24 -23.12 11.09
C SER A 239 25.74 -23.42 10.93
N LEU A 240 26.60 -22.56 11.46
CA LEU A 240 28.04 -22.79 11.41
C LEU A 240 28.36 -24.11 12.14
N PRO A 241 29.11 -25.09 11.50
CA PRO A 241 29.41 -26.35 12.16
C PRO A 241 30.17 -26.14 13.45
N VAL A 242 29.79 -26.83 14.51
CA VAL A 242 30.47 -26.83 15.81
C VAL A 242 31.80 -27.56 15.70
N LEU A 243 32.88 -26.96 16.21
CA LEU A 243 34.16 -27.63 16.31
C LEU A 243 34.15 -28.57 17.55
N PRO A 244 34.84 -29.72 17.50
CA PRO A 244 34.90 -30.60 18.65
C PRO A 244 35.39 -29.86 19.89
N GLY A 245 34.60 -29.89 20.97
CA GLY A 245 34.92 -29.24 22.25
C GLY A 245 34.64 -27.73 22.33
N GLN A 246 34.00 -27.14 21.29
CA GLN A 246 33.59 -25.73 21.30
C GLN A 246 32.05 -25.59 21.24
N PRO A 247 31.47 -24.55 21.86
CA PRO A 247 30.05 -24.25 21.72
C PRO A 247 29.73 -23.83 20.28
N PRO A 248 28.43 -23.88 19.85
CA PRO A 248 28.00 -23.33 18.58
C PRO A 248 28.31 -21.82 18.53
N ALA A 249 28.47 -21.28 17.31
CA ALA A 249 28.75 -19.84 17.13
C ALA A 249 27.63 -18.94 17.68
N ILE A 250 26.38 -19.38 17.56
CA ILE A 250 25.24 -18.77 18.24
C ILE A 250 24.48 -19.88 18.97
N THR A 251 24.31 -19.71 20.28
CA THR A 251 23.47 -20.57 21.11
C THR A 251 21.98 -20.22 20.91
N LEU A 252 21.08 -21.08 21.36
CA LEU A 252 19.63 -20.77 21.32
C LEU A 252 19.34 -19.57 22.23
N GLU A 253 20.00 -19.47 23.38
CA GLU A 253 19.88 -18.41 24.37
C GLU A 253 20.31 -17.03 23.82
N ALA A 254 21.30 -16.98 22.92
CA ALA A 254 21.70 -15.78 22.20
C ALA A 254 20.79 -15.49 21.00
N GLY A 255 20.32 -16.52 20.32
CA GLY A 255 19.47 -16.39 19.15
C GLY A 255 18.07 -15.81 19.46
N ILE A 256 17.45 -16.23 20.57
CA ILE A 256 16.10 -15.76 20.98
C ILE A 256 16.07 -14.24 21.23
N PRO A 257 16.93 -13.63 22.03
CA PRO A 257 16.97 -12.18 22.20
C PRO A 257 17.15 -11.41 20.89
N LEU A 258 18.03 -11.90 20.00
CA LEU A 258 18.27 -11.27 18.69
C LEU A 258 16.99 -11.24 17.82
N ILE A 259 16.23 -12.34 17.75
CA ILE A 259 14.96 -12.36 16.98
C ILE A 259 13.86 -11.54 17.66
N PHE A 260 13.81 -11.47 18.98
CA PHE A 260 12.89 -10.58 19.70
C PHE A 260 13.19 -9.11 19.37
N GLY A 261 14.47 -8.75 19.39
CA GLY A 261 14.92 -7.43 18.94
C GLY A 261 14.55 -7.16 17.49
N ALA A 262 14.71 -8.15 16.61
CA ALA A 262 14.35 -8.01 15.20
C ALA A 262 12.86 -7.66 14.99
N ASN A 263 11.96 -8.22 15.80
CA ASN A 263 10.54 -7.87 15.76
C ASN A 263 10.30 -6.40 16.15
N ILE A 264 10.98 -5.89 17.19
CA ILE A 264 10.90 -4.48 17.58
C ILE A 264 11.46 -3.58 16.46
N GLY A 265 12.63 -3.93 15.91
CA GLY A 265 13.29 -3.14 14.86
C GLY A 265 12.44 -2.95 13.60
N THR A 266 11.59 -3.92 13.27
CA THR A 266 10.65 -3.84 12.13
C THR A 266 9.65 -2.69 12.27
N CYS A 267 9.34 -2.26 13.50
CA CYS A 267 8.37 -1.19 13.74
C CYS A 267 8.82 0.17 13.19
N VAL A 268 10.12 0.40 13.01
CA VAL A 268 10.66 1.63 12.44
C VAL A 268 10.07 1.91 11.06
N THR A 269 9.91 0.89 10.22
CA THR A 269 9.30 1.03 8.88
C THR A 269 7.85 1.53 8.94
N ALA A 270 7.06 0.97 9.88
CA ALA A 270 5.68 1.38 10.08
C ALA A 270 5.57 2.82 10.61
N LEU A 271 6.48 3.21 11.52
CA LEU A 271 6.55 4.58 12.04
C LEU A 271 6.89 5.58 10.93
N LEU A 272 7.88 5.25 10.07
CA LEU A 272 8.26 6.10 8.93
C LEU A 272 7.10 6.26 7.94
N ALA A 273 6.41 5.17 7.61
CA ALA A 273 5.22 5.22 6.74
C ALA A 273 4.08 6.05 7.35
N GLY A 274 3.95 6.05 8.68
CA GLY A 274 2.93 6.80 9.40
C GLY A 274 3.20 8.30 9.55
N LEU A 275 4.42 8.82 9.28
CA LEU A 275 4.78 10.21 9.60
C LEU A 275 3.84 11.25 8.99
N ASN A 276 3.52 11.11 7.71
CA ASN A 276 2.66 12.03 6.96
C ASN A 276 1.24 11.50 6.73
N ALA A 277 0.88 10.39 7.38
CA ALA A 277 -0.41 9.74 7.22
C ALA A 277 -1.48 10.35 8.16
N SER A 278 -2.76 9.97 7.94
CA SER A 278 -3.88 10.34 8.80
C SER A 278 -3.69 9.87 10.25
N ARG A 279 -4.49 10.42 11.17
CA ARG A 279 -4.45 10.00 12.58
C ARG A 279 -4.75 8.52 12.76
N GLU A 280 -5.71 7.98 12.03
CA GLU A 280 -6.04 6.55 12.06
C GLU A 280 -4.86 5.69 11.57
N ALA A 281 -4.23 6.09 10.49
CA ALA A 281 -3.06 5.40 9.96
C ALA A 281 -1.84 5.48 10.93
N LYS A 282 -1.63 6.60 11.62
CA LYS A 282 -0.64 6.73 12.70
C LYS A 282 -0.93 5.79 13.88
N ARG A 283 -2.21 5.62 14.24
CA ARG A 283 -2.62 4.65 15.27
C ARG A 283 -2.23 3.21 14.91
N VAL A 284 -2.28 2.84 13.61
CA VAL A 284 -1.82 1.54 13.11
C VAL A 284 -0.33 1.35 13.39
N ALA A 285 0.51 2.35 13.09
CA ALA A 285 1.94 2.29 13.35
C ALA A 285 2.24 2.19 14.87
N ILE A 286 1.54 2.97 15.69
CA ILE A 286 1.65 2.91 17.16
C ILE A 286 1.23 1.53 17.68
N ALA A 287 0.14 0.94 17.17
CA ALA A 287 -0.30 -0.40 17.54
C ALA A 287 0.74 -1.47 17.20
N HIS A 288 1.39 -1.36 16.03
CA HIS A 288 2.47 -2.26 15.63
C HIS A 288 3.64 -2.22 16.63
N VAL A 289 4.09 -1.02 17.02
CA VAL A 289 5.10 -0.85 18.07
C VAL A 289 4.62 -1.47 19.38
N THR A 290 3.40 -1.14 19.79
CA THR A 290 2.82 -1.61 21.05
C THR A 290 2.80 -3.14 21.13
N PHE A 291 2.32 -3.83 20.10
CA PHE A 291 2.26 -5.29 20.08
C PHE A 291 3.65 -5.93 20.13
N ASN A 292 4.62 -5.41 19.37
CA ASN A 292 5.97 -5.98 19.35
C ASN A 292 6.71 -5.72 20.66
N VAL A 293 6.67 -4.49 21.18
CA VAL A 293 7.33 -4.15 22.46
C VAL A 293 6.68 -4.92 23.63
N ALA A 294 5.33 -4.92 23.70
CA ALA A 294 4.62 -5.65 24.75
C ALA A 294 4.83 -7.17 24.63
N GLY A 295 4.87 -7.72 23.41
CA GLY A 295 5.19 -9.12 23.19
C GLY A 295 6.59 -9.49 23.70
N VAL A 296 7.61 -8.71 23.34
CA VAL A 296 8.95 -8.93 23.83
C VAL A 296 9.04 -8.75 25.35
N ALA A 297 8.40 -7.73 25.91
CA ALA A 297 8.36 -7.50 27.35
C ALA A 297 7.71 -8.68 28.11
N LEU A 298 6.71 -9.32 27.52
CA LEU A 298 6.05 -10.50 28.09
C LEU A 298 7.01 -11.68 28.20
N PHE A 299 7.91 -11.85 27.22
CA PHE A 299 8.80 -13.02 27.14
C PHE A 299 10.21 -12.77 27.68
N CYS A 300 10.68 -11.52 27.78
CA CYS A 300 12.07 -11.22 28.12
C CYS A 300 12.51 -11.79 29.48
N PHE A 301 11.59 -11.90 30.43
CA PHE A 301 11.86 -12.48 31.76
C PHE A 301 11.81 -14.02 31.79
N TRP A 302 11.32 -14.64 30.73
CA TRP A 302 11.10 -16.08 30.61
C TRP A 302 12.00 -16.73 29.54
N ILE A 303 12.99 -15.98 29.00
CA ILE A 303 13.85 -16.47 27.92
C ILE A 303 14.50 -17.81 28.22
N PRO A 304 15.09 -18.07 29.42
CA PRO A 304 15.66 -19.38 29.72
C PRO A 304 14.64 -20.52 29.65
N THR A 305 13.49 -20.36 30.32
CA THR A 305 12.41 -21.35 30.28
C THR A 305 11.85 -21.56 28.87
N PHE A 306 11.72 -20.48 28.10
CA PHE A 306 11.28 -20.54 26.71
C PHE A 306 12.32 -21.26 25.83
N ALA A 307 13.60 -21.02 26.04
CA ALA A 307 14.68 -21.72 25.35
C ALA A 307 14.65 -23.23 25.66
N ASP A 308 14.43 -23.62 26.91
CA ASP A 308 14.27 -25.03 27.31
C ASP A 308 13.08 -25.70 26.58
N TRP A 309 11.95 -25.02 26.44
CA TRP A 309 10.82 -25.55 25.68
C TRP A 309 11.13 -25.69 24.20
N ILE A 310 11.77 -24.69 23.62
CA ILE A 310 12.12 -24.66 22.20
C ILE A 310 13.18 -25.71 21.89
N SER A 311 14.14 -25.99 22.79
CA SER A 311 15.18 -27.00 22.59
C SER A 311 14.61 -28.39 22.29
N ASN A 312 13.44 -28.70 22.86
CA ASN A 312 12.75 -29.98 22.63
C ASN A 312 12.01 -30.05 21.27
N THR A 313 11.97 -28.96 20.49
CA THR A 313 11.25 -28.94 19.20
C THR A 313 12.10 -29.44 18.03
N SER A 314 13.41 -29.53 18.18
CA SER A 314 14.36 -30.01 17.15
C SER A 314 15.75 -30.20 17.74
N ASP A 315 16.55 -31.13 17.17
CA ASP A 315 17.94 -31.31 17.51
C ASP A 315 18.91 -30.28 16.85
N ASN A 316 18.35 -29.32 16.09
CA ASN A 316 19.10 -28.40 15.25
C ASN A 316 18.84 -26.95 15.68
N ILE A 317 19.86 -26.24 16.16
CA ILE A 317 19.75 -24.85 16.65
C ILE A 317 19.13 -23.89 15.62
N PRO A 318 19.54 -23.88 14.35
CA PRO A 318 18.87 -23.10 13.30
C PRO A 318 17.36 -23.30 13.26
N ARG A 319 16.92 -24.57 13.37
CA ARG A 319 15.49 -24.93 13.39
C ARG A 319 14.82 -24.50 14.68
N GLN A 320 15.49 -24.65 15.82
CA GLN A 320 15.00 -24.17 17.11
C GLN A 320 14.78 -22.65 17.09
N ILE A 321 15.71 -21.87 16.54
CA ILE A 321 15.58 -20.41 16.40
C ILE A 321 14.37 -20.04 15.53
N ALA A 322 14.15 -20.73 14.40
CA ALA A 322 12.98 -20.51 13.56
C ALA A 322 11.67 -20.88 14.29
N ASN A 323 11.68 -21.99 15.04
CA ASN A 323 10.55 -22.40 15.86
C ASN A 323 10.28 -21.40 16.98
N ALA A 324 11.32 -20.89 17.66
CA ALA A 324 11.19 -19.84 18.67
C ALA A 324 10.49 -18.59 18.08
N HIS A 325 10.91 -18.15 16.90
CA HIS A 325 10.30 -17.01 16.22
C HIS A 325 8.81 -17.25 15.92
N THR A 326 8.47 -18.43 15.41
CA THR A 326 7.08 -18.78 15.06
C THR A 326 6.22 -18.90 16.32
N ILE A 327 6.65 -19.68 17.31
CA ILE A 327 5.92 -19.95 18.54
C ILE A 327 5.72 -18.65 19.34
N PHE A 328 6.74 -17.81 19.45
CA PHE A 328 6.64 -16.48 20.07
C PHE A 328 5.53 -15.64 19.43
N ASN A 329 5.51 -15.51 18.10
CA ASN A 329 4.51 -14.68 17.42
C ASN A 329 3.10 -15.28 17.50
N ILE A 330 2.95 -16.61 17.49
CA ILE A 330 1.67 -17.29 17.70
C ILE A 330 1.16 -17.02 19.12
N ILE A 331 1.99 -17.24 20.16
CA ILE A 331 1.58 -17.04 21.55
C ILE A 331 1.24 -15.56 21.80
N ALA A 332 2.09 -14.64 21.33
CA ALA A 332 1.82 -13.21 21.42
C ALA A 332 0.48 -12.84 20.76
N THR A 333 0.19 -13.39 19.58
CA THR A 333 -1.09 -13.18 18.89
C THR A 333 -2.25 -13.72 19.70
N VAL A 334 -2.18 -14.96 20.22
CA VAL A 334 -3.24 -15.58 21.04
C VAL A 334 -3.50 -14.77 22.30
N VAL A 335 -2.43 -14.27 22.94
CA VAL A 335 -2.54 -13.43 24.14
C VAL A 335 -3.17 -12.08 23.82
N PHE A 336 -2.75 -11.40 22.74
CA PHE A 336 -3.20 -10.03 22.48
C PHE A 336 -4.54 -9.93 21.74
N ILE A 337 -4.96 -10.94 20.97
CA ILE A 337 -6.19 -10.87 20.17
C ILE A 337 -7.45 -10.57 21.00
N PRO A 338 -7.66 -11.14 22.23
CA PRO A 338 -8.79 -10.78 23.08
C PRO A 338 -8.75 -9.31 23.51
N PHE A 339 -7.56 -8.73 23.68
CA PHE A 339 -7.34 -7.38 24.18
C PHE A 339 -7.30 -6.33 23.08
N THR A 340 -7.41 -6.70 21.80
CA THR A 340 -7.41 -5.72 20.69
C THR A 340 -8.43 -4.59 20.87
N PRO A 341 -9.68 -4.79 21.38
CA PRO A 341 -10.61 -3.70 21.61
C PRO A 341 -10.18 -2.76 22.73
N LEU A 342 -9.50 -3.29 23.76
CA LEU A 342 -8.97 -2.48 24.88
C LEU A 342 -7.79 -1.65 24.38
N ILE A 343 -6.85 -2.26 23.67
CA ILE A 343 -5.67 -1.58 23.09
C ILE A 343 -6.12 -0.50 22.11
N ALA A 344 -7.12 -0.78 21.27
CA ALA A 344 -7.69 0.22 20.39
C ALA A 344 -8.23 1.43 21.15
N ARG A 345 -9.03 1.21 22.22
CA ARG A 345 -9.56 2.29 23.06
C ARG A 345 -8.45 3.12 23.73
N LEU A 346 -7.41 2.44 24.22
CA LEU A 346 -6.27 3.13 24.85
C LEU A 346 -5.53 4.00 23.82
N ILE A 347 -5.21 3.43 22.64
CA ILE A 347 -4.54 4.19 21.58
C ILE A 347 -5.39 5.38 21.13
N ILE A 348 -6.70 5.22 20.93
CA ILE A 348 -7.60 6.31 20.56
C ILE A 348 -7.65 7.36 21.67
N LYS A 349 -7.70 6.96 22.95
CA LYS A 349 -7.73 7.87 24.10
C LYS A 349 -6.46 8.71 24.21
N TYR A 350 -5.28 8.11 24.06
CA TYR A 350 -4.00 8.81 24.18
C TYR A 350 -3.54 9.50 22.88
N PHE A 351 -4.11 9.08 21.76
CA PHE A 351 -3.87 9.66 20.46
C PHE A 351 -5.20 9.96 19.74
N PRO A 352 -5.99 10.94 20.30
CA PRO A 352 -7.33 11.28 19.79
C PRO A 352 -7.24 11.90 18.39
N ASP A 353 -8.40 11.96 17.73
CA ASP A 353 -8.53 12.79 16.52
C ASP A 353 -8.30 14.24 16.91
N ILE A 354 -7.54 14.95 16.13
CA ILE A 354 -7.49 16.39 16.20
C ILE A 354 -8.54 16.85 15.21
N GLU A 355 -9.51 17.62 15.67
CA GLU A 355 -10.24 18.51 14.77
C GLU A 355 -9.20 19.47 14.19
N ILE A 356 -8.60 19.04 13.08
CA ILE A 356 -7.82 19.95 12.27
C ILE A 356 -8.88 20.86 11.70
N ASP A 357 -8.85 22.11 12.10
CA ASP A 357 -9.42 23.21 11.33
C ASP A 357 -8.71 23.14 9.97
N ARG A 358 -9.23 22.23 9.13
CA ARG A 358 -8.70 22.04 7.78
C ARG A 358 -9.07 23.33 7.10
N ASP A 359 -8.07 24.11 6.80
CA ASP A 359 -8.21 25.16 5.83
C ASP A 359 -8.76 24.49 4.53
N ILE A 360 -10.09 24.42 4.48
CA ILE A 360 -10.85 23.73 3.42
C ILE A 360 -10.48 24.32 2.06
N SER A 361 -9.87 25.52 2.07
CA SER A 361 -9.43 26.24 0.90
C SER A 361 -8.22 25.60 0.19
N LYS A 362 -7.34 24.84 0.90
CA LYS A 362 -6.15 24.29 0.26
C LYS A 362 -6.36 22.85 -0.20
N PRO A 363 -6.14 22.55 -1.51
CA PRO A 363 -6.21 21.20 -2.02
C PRO A 363 -5.08 20.35 -1.42
N ALA A 364 -5.42 19.18 -0.88
CA ALA A 364 -4.45 18.22 -0.33
C ALA A 364 -4.76 16.81 -0.82
N VAL A 365 -3.71 16.12 -1.25
CA VAL A 365 -3.76 14.69 -1.60
C VAL A 365 -3.86 13.87 -0.33
N MET A 366 -4.76 12.89 -0.28
CA MET A 366 -4.99 12.08 0.92
C MET A 366 -4.49 10.63 0.79
N ASN A 367 -4.58 10.06 -0.41
CA ASN A 367 -4.43 8.62 -0.60
C ASN A 367 -3.22 8.23 -1.45
N LEU A 368 -2.58 9.14 -2.18
CA LEU A 368 -1.49 8.82 -3.09
C LEU A 368 -0.18 8.64 -2.32
N ASP A 369 0.20 7.38 -2.07
CA ASP A 369 1.45 7.02 -1.37
C ASP A 369 2.41 6.35 -2.36
N GLU A 370 3.58 6.96 -2.56
CA GLU A 370 4.62 6.43 -3.45
C GLU A 370 5.36 5.22 -2.86
N ASN A 371 5.32 5.01 -1.56
CA ASN A 371 6.00 3.89 -0.90
C ASN A 371 5.40 2.53 -1.30
N VAL A 372 4.16 2.52 -1.80
CA VAL A 372 3.46 1.30 -2.21
C VAL A 372 3.65 0.93 -3.68
N PHE A 373 4.46 1.66 -4.45
CA PHE A 373 4.71 1.34 -5.87
C PHE A 373 5.32 -0.05 -6.09
N GLY A 374 6.04 -0.60 -5.10
CA GLY A 374 6.51 -1.98 -5.12
C GLY A 374 5.39 -3.03 -5.10
N THR A 375 4.13 -2.61 -4.88
CA THR A 375 2.94 -3.48 -4.94
C THR A 375 1.87 -2.75 -5.77
N PRO A 376 1.92 -2.84 -7.11
CA PRO A 376 1.10 -2.05 -8.01
C PRO A 376 -0.41 -2.14 -7.75
N ALA A 377 -0.92 -3.32 -7.35
CA ALA A 377 -2.33 -3.49 -7.00
C ALA A 377 -2.80 -2.52 -5.89
N ILE A 378 -1.93 -2.21 -4.93
CA ILE A 378 -2.23 -1.29 -3.83
C ILE A 378 -2.15 0.15 -4.31
N ALA A 379 -1.13 0.48 -5.09
CA ALA A 379 -1.00 1.80 -5.68
C ALA A 379 -2.23 2.15 -6.54
N ILE A 380 -2.76 1.19 -7.30
CA ILE A 380 -4.00 1.34 -8.06
C ILE A 380 -5.19 1.59 -7.13
N THR A 381 -5.30 0.83 -6.03
CA THR A 381 -6.37 1.03 -5.04
C THR A 381 -6.32 2.42 -4.39
N ASN A 382 -5.12 2.92 -4.12
CA ASN A 382 -4.94 4.27 -3.60
C ASN A 382 -5.38 5.34 -4.60
N ALA A 383 -5.05 5.17 -5.88
CA ALA A 383 -5.54 6.04 -6.95
C ALA A 383 -7.07 6.03 -7.04
N GLN A 384 -7.71 4.86 -6.93
CA GLN A 384 -9.17 4.73 -6.92
C GLN A 384 -9.82 5.44 -5.73
N ALA A 385 -9.21 5.35 -4.53
CA ALA A 385 -9.68 6.06 -3.34
C ALA A 385 -9.59 7.59 -3.51
N GLU A 386 -8.53 8.09 -4.15
CA GLU A 386 -8.40 9.51 -4.46
C GLU A 386 -9.43 9.97 -5.52
N ILE A 387 -9.63 9.18 -6.59
CA ILE A 387 -10.67 9.42 -7.61
C ILE A 387 -12.06 9.47 -6.97
N ARG A 388 -12.36 8.61 -6.00
CA ARG A 388 -13.62 8.67 -5.23
C ARG A 388 -13.80 10.03 -4.57
N GLY A 389 -12.76 10.59 -3.96
CA GLY A 389 -12.78 11.93 -3.37
C GLY A 389 -13.10 13.01 -4.42
N VAL A 390 -12.48 12.91 -5.59
CA VAL A 390 -12.75 13.83 -6.71
C VAL A 390 -14.18 13.69 -7.24
N VAL A 391 -14.72 12.47 -7.35
CA VAL A 391 -16.13 12.25 -7.74
C VAL A 391 -17.09 12.87 -6.73
N GLY A 392 -16.78 12.85 -5.44
CA GLY A 392 -17.55 13.54 -4.40
C GLY A 392 -17.54 15.08 -4.55
N LEU A 393 -16.38 15.65 -4.94
CA LEU A 393 -16.30 17.08 -5.28
C LEU A 393 -17.10 17.41 -6.56
N LEU A 394 -17.01 16.54 -7.56
CA LEU A 394 -17.74 16.68 -8.81
C LEU A 394 -19.26 16.60 -8.60
N GLU A 395 -19.75 15.74 -7.69
CA GLU A 395 -21.17 15.67 -7.30
C GLU A 395 -21.66 17.04 -6.79
N ARG A 396 -20.84 17.73 -5.98
CA ARG A 396 -21.17 19.05 -5.45
C ARG A 396 -21.11 20.14 -6.51
N VAL A 397 -20.09 20.11 -7.37
CA VAL A 397 -19.99 21.04 -8.51
C VAL A 397 -21.21 20.91 -9.41
N VAL A 398 -21.52 19.70 -9.87
CA VAL A 398 -22.67 19.49 -10.76
C VAL A 398 -23.98 19.73 -10.03
N GLY A 399 -24.05 19.42 -8.72
CA GLY A 399 -25.23 19.69 -7.90
C GLY A 399 -25.58 21.17 -7.79
N SER A 400 -24.59 22.07 -7.89
CA SER A 400 -24.80 23.52 -7.81
C SER A 400 -25.09 24.19 -9.14
N VAL A 401 -24.78 23.57 -10.29
CA VAL A 401 -24.83 24.20 -11.64
C VAL A 401 -26.20 24.81 -11.99
N ALA A 402 -27.30 24.14 -11.67
CA ALA A 402 -28.63 24.61 -12.04
C ALA A 402 -29.25 25.57 -11.00
N ILE A 403 -28.71 25.66 -9.78
CA ILE A 403 -29.29 26.46 -8.69
C ILE A 403 -29.54 27.93 -9.10
N PRO A 404 -28.57 28.62 -9.74
CA PRO A 404 -28.77 30.00 -10.16
C PRO A 404 -30.00 30.21 -11.08
N PHE A 405 -30.37 29.19 -11.83
CA PHE A 405 -31.43 29.30 -12.88
C PHE A 405 -32.80 28.81 -12.41
N ILE A 406 -32.86 28.07 -11.30
CA ILE A 406 -34.09 27.47 -10.74
C ILE A 406 -34.55 28.10 -9.42
N SER A 407 -33.66 28.83 -8.72
CA SER A 407 -33.95 29.49 -7.44
C SER A 407 -33.97 31.00 -7.61
N SER A 408 -34.90 31.65 -6.90
CA SER A 408 -34.99 33.11 -6.79
C SER A 408 -34.34 33.66 -5.51
N GLU A 409 -33.76 32.81 -4.67
CA GLU A 409 -33.07 33.21 -3.42
C GLU A 409 -31.64 33.71 -3.70
N SER A 410 -31.11 34.49 -2.76
CA SER A 410 -29.70 34.94 -2.81
C SER A 410 -28.74 33.75 -2.93
N LEU A 411 -27.82 33.83 -3.88
CA LEU A 411 -26.88 32.75 -4.18
C LEU A 411 -25.73 32.73 -3.19
N HIS A 412 -25.85 31.89 -2.18
CA HIS A 412 -24.74 31.53 -1.27
C HIS A 412 -24.14 30.19 -1.65
N ASP A 413 -22.90 29.95 -1.24
CA ASP A 413 -22.28 28.65 -1.49
C ASP A 413 -22.98 27.54 -0.68
N ILE A 414 -23.10 26.36 -1.28
CA ILE A 414 -23.83 25.20 -0.67
C ILE A 414 -23.09 24.57 0.53
N GLU A 415 -21.82 24.87 0.72
CA GLU A 415 -20.98 24.34 1.81
C GLU A 415 -20.65 25.40 2.85
N ASN A 416 -20.63 26.68 2.46
CA ASN A 416 -20.29 27.78 3.33
C ASN A 416 -21.23 28.98 3.03
N GLU A 417 -22.26 29.16 3.84
CA GLU A 417 -23.25 30.23 3.68
C GLU A 417 -22.64 31.65 3.71
N ASP A 418 -21.43 31.79 4.27
CA ASP A 418 -20.71 33.06 4.31
C ASP A 418 -19.93 33.37 3.01
N GLU A 419 -19.83 32.41 2.08
CA GLU A 419 -19.15 32.58 0.80
C GLU A 419 -20.14 32.80 -0.35
N ASP A 420 -19.70 33.61 -1.31
CA ASP A 420 -20.39 33.78 -2.57
C ASP A 420 -20.39 32.49 -3.40
N PHE A 421 -21.46 32.22 -4.12
CA PHE A 421 -21.66 31.02 -4.94
C PHE A 421 -20.52 30.78 -5.95
N GLU A 422 -20.14 31.82 -6.70
CA GLU A 422 -19.09 31.68 -7.73
C GLU A 422 -17.74 31.36 -7.10
N LYS A 423 -17.41 32.01 -5.99
CA LYS A 423 -16.16 31.77 -5.28
C LYS A 423 -16.08 30.35 -4.72
N GLY A 424 -17.15 29.84 -4.10
CA GLY A 424 -17.22 28.49 -3.58
C GLY A 424 -17.12 27.45 -4.71
N LEU A 425 -17.79 27.70 -5.85
CA LEU A 425 -17.69 26.84 -7.03
C LEU A 425 -16.27 26.84 -7.61
N GLN A 426 -15.64 28.00 -7.77
CA GLN A 426 -14.28 28.13 -8.29
C GLN A 426 -13.26 27.40 -7.40
N ASN A 427 -13.37 27.51 -6.08
CA ASN A 427 -12.56 26.78 -5.13
C ASN A 427 -12.65 25.25 -5.33
N ARG A 428 -13.85 24.72 -5.57
CA ARG A 428 -14.06 23.29 -5.86
C ARG A 428 -13.46 22.87 -7.21
N ILE A 429 -13.59 23.70 -8.24
CA ILE A 429 -12.99 23.48 -9.57
C ILE A 429 -11.47 23.45 -9.50
N GLU A 430 -10.86 24.38 -8.80
CA GLU A 430 -9.41 24.41 -8.59
C GLU A 430 -8.92 23.16 -7.84
N LYS A 431 -9.67 22.73 -6.82
CA LYS A 431 -9.37 21.53 -6.05
C LYS A 431 -9.46 20.25 -6.91
N ILE A 432 -10.47 20.13 -7.76
CA ILE A 432 -10.57 19.02 -8.74
C ILE A 432 -9.38 19.07 -9.71
N THR A 433 -9.00 20.26 -10.20
CA THR A 433 -7.89 20.42 -11.12
C THR A 433 -6.57 19.96 -10.50
N TYR A 434 -6.29 20.38 -9.27
CA TYR A 434 -5.10 19.95 -8.54
C TYR A 434 -5.06 18.43 -8.33
N LEU A 435 -6.15 17.85 -7.81
CA LEU A 435 -6.23 16.41 -7.54
C LEU A 435 -6.13 15.58 -8.82
N ASN A 436 -6.75 15.99 -9.92
CA ASN A 436 -6.64 15.30 -11.20
C ASN A 436 -5.20 15.28 -11.73
N ASN A 437 -4.43 16.35 -11.56
CA ASN A 437 -3.03 16.42 -11.95
C ASN A 437 -2.17 15.46 -11.10
N GLU A 438 -2.39 15.45 -9.79
CA GLU A 438 -1.67 14.55 -8.88
C GLU A 438 -2.00 13.07 -9.15
N ILE A 439 -3.28 12.74 -9.34
CA ILE A 439 -3.72 11.37 -9.69
C ILE A 439 -3.10 10.94 -11.03
N SER A 440 -3.12 11.80 -12.04
CA SER A 440 -2.53 11.50 -13.36
C SER A 440 -1.04 11.23 -13.25
N SER A 441 -0.31 12.07 -12.51
CA SER A 441 1.12 11.88 -12.24
C SER A 441 1.39 10.56 -11.52
N TYR A 442 0.57 10.23 -10.53
CA TYR A 442 0.67 9.00 -9.77
C TYR A 442 0.40 7.76 -10.63
N LEU A 443 -0.65 7.78 -11.47
CA LEU A 443 -0.97 6.69 -12.41
C LEU A 443 0.14 6.47 -13.44
N ILE A 444 0.79 7.54 -13.93
CA ILE A 444 1.97 7.43 -14.81
C ILE A 444 3.12 6.74 -14.09
N LYS A 445 3.36 7.06 -12.81
CA LYS A 445 4.40 6.40 -12.00
C LYS A 445 4.08 4.92 -11.77
N ILE A 446 2.81 4.55 -11.54
CA ILE A 446 2.37 3.15 -11.47
C ILE A 446 2.64 2.44 -12.80
N ASN A 447 2.28 3.05 -13.93
CA ASN A 447 2.49 2.45 -15.25
C ASN A 447 3.97 2.18 -15.58
N ASN A 448 4.88 2.82 -14.85
CA ASN A 448 6.32 2.59 -14.96
C ASN A 448 6.82 1.41 -14.10
N GLN A 449 5.96 0.75 -13.33
CA GLN A 449 6.27 -0.46 -12.56
C GLN A 449 6.05 -1.72 -13.41
N ASP A 450 6.43 -2.89 -12.88
CA ASP A 450 6.15 -4.18 -13.51
C ASP A 450 4.69 -4.57 -13.23
N LEU A 451 3.83 -4.31 -14.22
CA LEU A 451 2.40 -4.55 -14.16
C LEU A 451 2.03 -5.87 -14.84
N THR A 452 1.01 -6.53 -14.34
CA THR A 452 0.29 -7.56 -15.10
C THR A 452 -0.56 -6.91 -16.20
N ASP A 453 -0.98 -7.69 -17.20
CA ASP A 453 -1.86 -7.19 -18.28
C ASP A 453 -3.19 -6.65 -17.73
N SER A 454 -3.73 -7.26 -16.67
CA SER A 454 -4.94 -6.78 -15.99
C SER A 454 -4.70 -5.44 -15.31
N GLN A 455 -3.59 -5.29 -14.55
CA GLN A 455 -3.23 -4.04 -13.89
C GLN A 455 -2.95 -2.91 -14.89
N SER A 456 -2.30 -3.21 -16.01
CA SER A 456 -2.06 -2.23 -17.06
C SER A 456 -3.37 -1.70 -17.65
N ARG A 457 -4.35 -2.58 -17.90
CA ARG A 457 -5.69 -2.18 -18.35
C ARG A 457 -6.40 -1.33 -17.29
N GLU A 458 -6.33 -1.72 -16.02
CA GLU A 458 -6.95 -0.98 -14.92
C GLU A 458 -6.36 0.44 -14.80
N VAL A 459 -5.04 0.60 -14.86
CA VAL A 459 -4.38 1.91 -14.88
C VAL A 459 -4.83 2.75 -16.07
N PHE A 460 -4.90 2.15 -17.26
CA PHE A 460 -5.36 2.85 -18.46
C PHE A 460 -6.82 3.33 -18.33
N THR A 461 -7.69 2.48 -17.77
CA THR A 461 -9.09 2.84 -17.48
C THR A 461 -9.18 3.99 -16.49
N LEU A 462 -8.41 3.96 -15.40
CA LEU A 462 -8.40 5.04 -14.42
C LEU A 462 -7.90 6.37 -15.00
N VAL A 463 -6.91 6.34 -15.89
CA VAL A 463 -6.47 7.54 -16.64
C VAL A 463 -7.61 8.09 -17.49
N SER A 464 -8.36 7.22 -18.18
CA SER A 464 -9.53 7.62 -18.97
C SER A 464 -10.63 8.22 -18.07
N VAL A 465 -10.90 7.65 -16.91
CA VAL A 465 -11.84 8.18 -15.91
C VAL A 465 -11.45 9.59 -15.48
N VAL A 466 -10.20 9.81 -15.09
CA VAL A 466 -9.69 11.13 -14.67
C VAL A 466 -9.81 12.16 -15.78
N ASN A 467 -9.52 11.78 -17.02
CA ASN A 467 -9.68 12.65 -18.19
C ASN A 467 -11.14 13.05 -18.42
N ASN A 468 -12.09 12.11 -18.30
CA ASN A 468 -13.51 12.41 -18.45
C ASN A 468 -14.05 13.28 -17.30
N ILE A 469 -13.60 13.06 -16.06
CA ILE A 469 -13.88 13.96 -14.92
C ILE A 469 -13.38 15.38 -15.22
N ASN A 470 -12.17 15.50 -15.77
CA ASN A 470 -11.61 16.80 -16.16
C ASN A 470 -12.44 17.47 -17.27
N SER A 471 -12.99 16.69 -18.20
CA SER A 471 -13.89 17.19 -19.25
C SER A 471 -15.19 17.73 -18.68
N ILE A 472 -15.81 17.03 -17.73
CA ILE A 472 -17.01 17.52 -17.02
C ILE A 472 -16.70 18.86 -16.32
N LYS A 473 -15.60 18.89 -15.55
CA LYS A 473 -15.17 20.11 -14.84
C LYS A 473 -14.96 21.28 -15.83
N ASN A 474 -14.29 21.03 -16.95
CA ASN A 474 -14.04 22.06 -17.96
C ASN A 474 -15.34 22.56 -18.60
N SER A 475 -16.28 21.67 -18.92
CA SER A 475 -17.59 22.04 -19.46
C SER A 475 -18.35 22.98 -18.51
N VAL A 476 -18.33 22.69 -17.21
CA VAL A 476 -18.93 23.56 -16.19
C VAL A 476 -18.16 24.89 -16.10
N ASN A 477 -16.85 24.87 -15.97
CA ASN A 477 -16.04 26.06 -15.75
C ASN A 477 -16.13 27.07 -16.90
N LEU A 478 -16.16 26.58 -18.15
CA LEU A 478 -16.19 27.45 -19.33
C LEU A 478 -17.57 28.04 -19.62
N ARG A 479 -18.65 27.30 -19.35
CA ARG A 479 -19.99 27.70 -19.76
C ARG A 479 -20.81 28.38 -18.65
N LEU A 480 -20.60 27.97 -17.40
CA LEU A 480 -21.47 28.47 -16.31
C LEU A 480 -21.24 29.96 -16.05
N HIS A 481 -20.00 30.42 -16.10
CA HIS A 481 -19.67 31.85 -15.93
C HIS A 481 -20.39 32.73 -17.01
N ASP A 482 -20.28 32.31 -18.27
CA ASP A 482 -20.95 33.04 -19.37
C ASP A 482 -22.48 33.03 -19.21
N LEU A 483 -23.04 31.92 -18.76
CA LEU A 483 -24.48 31.80 -18.49
C LEU A 483 -24.95 32.69 -17.34
N LEU A 484 -24.13 32.85 -16.28
CA LEU A 484 -24.42 33.73 -15.15
C LEU A 484 -24.43 35.21 -15.59
N ILE A 485 -23.44 35.63 -16.37
CA ILE A 485 -23.40 36.99 -16.94
C ILE A 485 -24.63 37.25 -17.83
N LYS A 486 -25.01 36.29 -18.67
CA LYS A 486 -26.20 36.41 -19.50
C LYS A 486 -27.46 36.57 -18.65
N LYS A 487 -27.62 35.76 -17.61
CA LYS A 487 -28.74 35.84 -16.66
C LYS A 487 -28.80 37.20 -15.97
N GLU A 488 -27.70 37.76 -15.53
CA GLU A 488 -27.64 39.07 -14.87
C GLU A 488 -27.99 40.23 -15.82
N SER A 489 -27.64 40.09 -17.10
CA SER A 489 -27.94 41.08 -18.12
C SER A 489 -29.43 41.05 -18.58
N GLU A 490 -30.13 39.97 -18.28
CA GLU A 490 -31.53 39.75 -18.67
C GLU A 490 -32.42 39.88 -17.41
N SER A 491 -33.37 40.84 -17.46
CA SER A 491 -34.22 41.18 -16.30
C SER A 491 -35.33 40.17 -15.99
N GLU A 492 -35.47 39.08 -16.75
CA GLU A 492 -36.52 38.09 -16.57
C GLU A 492 -35.99 36.68 -16.31
N ASN A 493 -36.73 35.86 -15.57
CA ASN A 493 -36.41 34.47 -15.25
C ASN A 493 -36.96 33.49 -16.30
N LEU A 494 -36.38 32.28 -16.38
CA LEU A 494 -36.92 31.18 -17.17
C LEU A 494 -38.40 30.94 -16.82
N SER A 495 -39.22 30.56 -17.79
CA SER A 495 -40.62 30.21 -17.54
C SER A 495 -40.72 28.95 -16.64
N ALA A 496 -41.82 28.82 -15.88
CA ALA A 496 -41.99 27.70 -14.95
C ALA A 496 -41.81 26.33 -15.62
N ASN A 497 -42.26 26.14 -16.83
CA ASN A 497 -42.10 24.90 -17.59
C ASN A 497 -40.63 24.61 -17.91
N LEU A 498 -39.85 25.63 -18.28
CA LEU A 498 -38.42 25.49 -18.58
C LEU A 498 -37.61 25.19 -17.30
N ILE A 499 -37.97 25.82 -16.19
CA ILE A 499 -37.41 25.53 -14.85
C ILE A 499 -37.64 24.07 -14.49
N ASP A 500 -38.87 23.55 -14.64
CA ASP A 500 -39.20 22.15 -14.32
C ASP A 500 -38.43 21.16 -15.18
N GLU A 501 -38.23 21.43 -16.46
CA GLU A 501 -37.44 20.58 -17.36
C GLU A 501 -35.96 20.56 -16.97
N VAL A 502 -35.36 21.73 -16.72
CA VAL A 502 -33.98 21.86 -16.26
C VAL A 502 -33.78 21.14 -14.93
N GLU A 503 -34.63 21.41 -13.94
CA GLU A 503 -34.56 20.81 -12.62
C GLU A 503 -34.69 19.26 -12.69
N SER A 504 -35.67 18.78 -13.47
CA SER A 504 -35.88 17.34 -13.67
C SER A 504 -34.66 16.67 -14.28
N TYR A 505 -34.06 17.28 -15.32
CA TYR A 505 -32.87 16.72 -15.98
C TYR A 505 -31.64 16.81 -15.12
N HIS A 506 -31.38 17.94 -14.47
CA HIS A 506 -30.30 18.17 -13.53
C HIS A 506 -30.30 17.16 -12.36
N LYS A 507 -31.45 16.93 -11.71
CA LYS A 507 -31.61 15.93 -10.65
C LYS A 507 -31.18 14.52 -11.11
N LYS A 508 -31.39 14.20 -12.40
CA LYS A 508 -30.97 12.92 -12.96
C LYS A 508 -29.43 12.83 -13.13
N MET A 509 -28.79 13.95 -13.54
CA MET A 509 -27.33 14.00 -13.67
C MET A 509 -26.65 13.87 -12.31
N VAL A 510 -27.07 14.60 -11.30
CA VAL A 510 -26.58 14.48 -9.92
C VAL A 510 -26.73 13.04 -9.41
N LYS A 511 -27.88 12.39 -9.70
CA LYS A 511 -28.11 10.99 -9.31
C LYS A 511 -27.17 10.00 -10.03
N GLN A 512 -26.75 10.28 -11.27
CA GLN A 512 -25.77 9.46 -11.99
C GLN A 512 -24.38 9.60 -11.37
N ILE A 513 -23.92 10.81 -11.07
CA ILE A 513 -22.62 11.03 -10.40
C ILE A 513 -22.60 10.38 -9.02
N LYS A 514 -23.71 10.48 -8.27
CA LYS A 514 -23.85 9.80 -6.98
C LYS A 514 -23.75 8.27 -7.09
N ARG A 515 -24.24 7.69 -8.17
CA ARG A 515 -24.07 6.25 -8.45
C ARG A 515 -22.62 5.91 -8.76
N LEU A 516 -21.93 6.78 -9.53
CA LEU A 516 -20.51 6.65 -9.82
C LEU A 516 -19.69 6.70 -8.54
N GLY A 517 -19.96 7.63 -7.62
CA GLY A 517 -19.32 7.69 -6.30
C GLY A 517 -19.51 6.40 -5.51
N LYS A 518 -20.73 5.84 -5.50
CA LYS A 518 -21.01 4.55 -4.84
C LYS A 518 -20.32 3.35 -5.50
N PHE A 519 -20.03 3.40 -6.79
CA PHE A 519 -19.22 2.39 -7.45
C PHE A 519 -17.78 2.38 -6.90
N PHE A 520 -17.16 3.56 -6.76
CA PHE A 520 -15.83 3.67 -6.18
C PHE A 520 -15.77 3.36 -4.65
N GLU A 521 -16.92 3.32 -3.95
CA GLU A 521 -17.01 2.81 -2.58
C GLU A 521 -16.92 1.28 -2.53
N LYS A 522 -17.62 0.63 -3.43
CA LYS A 522 -17.66 -0.81 -3.56
C LYS A 522 -17.85 -1.13 -5.05
N TYR A 523 -16.81 -1.73 -5.62
CA TYR A 523 -16.85 -2.18 -7.01
C TYR A 523 -17.99 -3.17 -7.19
N ASP A 524 -19.00 -2.75 -7.96
CA ASP A 524 -20.27 -3.46 -8.12
C ASP A 524 -20.81 -3.18 -9.53
N GLN A 525 -20.73 -4.17 -10.39
CA GLN A 525 -21.09 -4.10 -11.80
C GLN A 525 -22.56 -3.68 -11.99
N GLU A 526 -23.46 -4.12 -11.12
CA GLU A 526 -24.87 -3.72 -11.18
C GLU A 526 -25.04 -2.20 -11.17
N LYS A 527 -24.16 -1.48 -10.48
CA LYS A 527 -24.20 -0.01 -10.43
C LYS A 527 -23.77 0.61 -11.77
N ILE A 528 -22.76 0.05 -12.43
CA ILE A 528 -22.31 0.49 -13.76
C ILE A 528 -23.41 0.24 -14.79
N ASP A 529 -23.95 -0.97 -14.84
CA ASP A 529 -25.05 -1.33 -15.75
C ASP A 529 -26.25 -0.39 -15.56
N LYS A 530 -26.51 0.00 -14.31
CA LYS A 530 -27.58 0.95 -13.99
C LYS A 530 -27.27 2.36 -14.46
N ILE A 531 -26.00 2.80 -14.44
CA ILE A 531 -25.61 4.10 -15.02
C ILE A 531 -25.83 4.07 -16.52
N VAL A 532 -25.30 3.07 -17.23
CA VAL A 532 -25.39 2.91 -18.69
C VAL A 532 -26.86 2.81 -19.14
N SER A 533 -27.66 1.95 -18.49
CA SER A 533 -29.07 1.76 -18.85
C SER A 533 -29.92 3.01 -18.62
N LYS A 534 -29.61 3.81 -17.59
CA LYS A 534 -30.29 5.08 -17.32
C LYS A 534 -29.79 6.21 -18.23
N GLY A 535 -28.50 6.24 -18.56
CA GLY A 535 -27.91 7.20 -19.49
C GLY A 535 -28.68 7.21 -20.83
N ARG A 536 -28.91 6.03 -21.40
CA ARG A 536 -29.74 5.90 -22.63
C ARG A 536 -31.11 6.54 -22.49
N LYS A 537 -31.81 6.27 -21.37
CA LYS A 537 -33.15 6.88 -21.11
C LYS A 537 -33.10 8.40 -20.90
N TYR A 538 -31.99 8.89 -20.37
CA TYR A 538 -31.83 10.34 -20.14
C TYR A 538 -31.48 11.07 -21.42
N LYS A 539 -30.78 10.42 -22.35
CA LYS A 539 -30.57 10.91 -23.70
C LYS A 539 -31.93 11.08 -24.45
N ASP A 540 -32.78 10.06 -24.39
CA ASP A 540 -34.13 10.12 -25.00
C ASP A 540 -34.97 11.22 -24.36
N LEU A 541 -34.85 11.44 -23.04
CA LEU A 541 -35.56 12.49 -22.32
C LEU A 541 -35.10 13.90 -22.74
N GLU A 542 -33.80 14.12 -22.89
CA GLU A 542 -33.22 15.38 -23.36
C GLU A 542 -33.73 15.70 -24.78
N GLU A 543 -33.68 14.71 -25.67
CA GLU A 543 -34.20 14.87 -27.03
C GLU A 543 -35.70 15.23 -27.05
N LYS A 544 -36.48 14.59 -26.18
CA LYS A 544 -37.89 14.93 -26.01
C LYS A 544 -38.09 16.39 -25.57
N TYR A 545 -37.35 16.83 -24.54
CA TYR A 545 -37.43 18.22 -24.06
C TYR A 545 -37.01 19.21 -25.15
N ARG A 546 -36.00 18.91 -25.94
CA ARG A 546 -35.55 19.73 -27.06
C ARG A 546 -36.65 19.86 -28.16
N ILE A 547 -37.31 18.77 -28.53
CA ILE A 547 -38.39 18.76 -29.51
C ILE A 547 -39.60 19.57 -29.00
N GLU A 548 -39.98 19.38 -27.74
CA GLU A 548 -41.08 20.13 -27.12
C GLU A 548 -40.77 21.62 -27.04
N HIS A 549 -39.54 21.98 -26.75
CA HIS A 549 -39.09 23.36 -26.71
C HIS A 549 -39.15 24.02 -28.10
N ILE A 550 -38.65 23.38 -29.15
CA ILE A 550 -38.72 23.88 -30.52
C ILE A 550 -40.18 24.09 -30.95
N LYS A 551 -41.09 23.18 -30.60
CA LYS A 551 -42.53 23.32 -30.92
C LYS A 551 -43.14 24.52 -30.21
N ARG A 552 -42.78 24.79 -28.97
CA ARG A 552 -43.29 25.98 -28.22
C ARG A 552 -42.73 27.27 -28.78
N SER A 553 -41.45 27.34 -29.13
CA SER A 553 -40.79 28.52 -29.68
C SER A 553 -41.33 28.90 -31.08
N GLY A 554 -41.86 27.95 -31.85
CA GLY A 554 -42.44 28.20 -33.16
C GLY A 554 -43.87 28.79 -33.11
N SER A 555 -44.50 28.81 -31.94
CA SER A 555 -45.87 29.31 -31.75
C SER A 555 -45.96 30.74 -31.17
N ASP A 556 -44.89 31.25 -30.55
CA ASP A 556 -44.82 32.60 -29.96
C ASP A 556 -44.09 33.58 -30.87
N SER A 557 -44.80 34.63 -31.29
CA SER A 557 -44.31 35.66 -32.21
C SER A 557 -43.56 36.81 -31.51
N ASP A 558 -43.25 36.71 -30.20
CA ASP A 558 -42.63 37.79 -29.45
C ASP A 558 -41.08 37.65 -29.37
N ASN A 559 -40.39 38.73 -29.66
CA ASN A 559 -38.94 38.85 -29.75
C ASN A 559 -38.20 38.56 -28.41
N ASP A 560 -38.89 38.64 -27.26
CA ASP A 560 -38.36 38.37 -25.93
C ASP A 560 -38.21 36.87 -25.64
N GLY A 561 -39.07 36.02 -26.19
CA GLY A 561 -38.97 34.55 -26.08
C GLY A 561 -37.68 33.97 -26.68
N ALA A 562 -37.05 34.66 -27.64
CA ALA A 562 -35.83 34.16 -28.32
C ALA A 562 -34.56 34.15 -27.43
N LYS A 563 -34.41 35.09 -26.49
CA LYS A 563 -33.24 35.19 -25.62
C LYS A 563 -33.27 34.16 -24.47
N TYR A 564 -34.44 33.96 -23.85
CA TYR A 564 -34.63 32.91 -22.82
C TYR A 564 -34.43 31.51 -23.38
N ASN A 565 -34.76 31.33 -24.64
CA ASN A 565 -34.47 30.13 -25.40
C ASN A 565 -32.97 29.82 -25.44
N GLN A 566 -32.12 30.85 -25.50
CA GLN A 566 -30.67 30.65 -25.57
C GLN A 566 -30.09 30.17 -24.24
N ILE A 567 -30.44 30.78 -23.09
CA ILE A 567 -29.96 30.34 -21.77
C ILE A 567 -30.40 28.90 -21.48
N TYR A 568 -31.68 28.58 -21.76
CA TYR A 568 -32.21 27.23 -21.61
C TYR A 568 -31.43 26.22 -22.47
N GLN A 569 -31.20 26.52 -23.75
CA GLN A 569 -30.47 25.63 -24.67
C GLN A 569 -29.03 25.40 -24.22
N GLU A 570 -28.31 26.46 -23.90
CA GLU A 570 -26.89 26.37 -23.45
C GLU A 570 -26.78 25.60 -22.13
N LEU A 571 -27.72 25.77 -21.18
CA LEU A 571 -27.77 25.04 -19.93
C LEU A 571 -28.09 23.56 -20.16
N MET A 572 -29.05 23.24 -21.01
CA MET A 572 -29.38 21.86 -21.37
C MET A 572 -28.26 21.18 -22.15
N ASP A 573 -27.56 21.91 -23.03
CA ASP A 573 -26.37 21.39 -23.73
C ASP A 573 -25.21 21.08 -22.75
N MET A 574 -25.01 21.92 -21.76
CA MET A 574 -24.00 21.65 -20.71
C MET A 574 -24.38 20.40 -19.90
N LEU A 575 -25.62 20.26 -19.46
CA LEU A 575 -26.08 19.09 -18.72
C LEU A 575 -26.03 17.81 -19.57
N LYS A 576 -26.32 17.89 -20.88
CA LYS A 576 -26.17 16.78 -21.82
C LYS A 576 -24.73 16.34 -21.96
N GLU A 577 -23.80 17.28 -22.08
CA GLU A 577 -22.37 17.00 -22.18
C GLU A 577 -21.84 16.29 -20.90
N ILE A 578 -22.27 16.74 -19.72
CA ILE A 578 -22.02 16.06 -18.43
C ILE A 578 -22.54 14.62 -18.49
N SER A 579 -23.77 14.38 -18.99
CA SER A 579 -24.31 13.02 -19.13
C SER A 579 -23.45 12.14 -20.02
N ILE A 580 -22.99 12.66 -21.15
CA ILE A 580 -22.13 11.91 -22.10
C ILE A 580 -20.84 11.47 -21.41
N PHE A 581 -20.18 12.36 -20.69
CA PHE A 581 -18.92 12.00 -20.00
C PHE A 581 -19.14 11.00 -18.85
N ILE A 582 -20.27 11.09 -18.14
CA ILE A 582 -20.61 10.08 -17.11
C ILE A 582 -20.82 8.71 -17.76
N ASP A 583 -21.50 8.64 -18.90
CA ASP A 583 -21.74 7.39 -19.64
C ASP A 583 -20.40 6.82 -20.15
N LEU A 584 -19.49 7.65 -20.69
CA LEU A 584 -18.15 7.22 -21.10
C LEU A 584 -17.32 6.67 -19.91
N ILE A 585 -17.42 7.30 -18.74
CA ILE A 585 -16.77 6.77 -17.52
C ILE A 585 -17.34 5.38 -17.20
N ALA A 586 -18.66 5.24 -17.21
CA ALA A 586 -19.31 3.97 -16.87
C ALA A 586 -18.98 2.86 -17.88
N GLU A 587 -18.99 3.15 -19.18
CA GLU A 587 -18.59 2.19 -20.22
C GLU A 587 -17.15 1.71 -20.01
N ARG A 588 -16.20 2.63 -19.76
CA ARG A 588 -14.81 2.27 -19.52
C ARG A 588 -14.61 1.43 -18.25
N LEU A 589 -15.37 1.71 -17.20
CA LEU A 589 -15.32 0.93 -15.97
C LEU A 589 -15.95 -0.46 -16.15
N GLY A 590 -17.00 -0.58 -17.01
CA GLY A 590 -17.62 -1.85 -17.35
C GLY A 590 -16.69 -2.81 -18.11
N GLU A 591 -15.79 -2.27 -18.97
CA GLU A 591 -14.81 -3.07 -19.72
C GLU A 591 -13.79 -3.81 -18.81
N LEU A 592 -13.66 -3.45 -17.54
CA LEU A 592 -12.71 -4.10 -16.62
C LEU A 592 -13.15 -5.50 -16.17
N GLU A 593 -14.45 -5.79 -16.12
CA GLU A 593 -14.97 -7.09 -15.64
C GLU A 593 -15.19 -8.13 -16.76
N GLU A 594 -15.32 -7.74 -18.03
CA GLU A 594 -15.55 -8.70 -19.12
C GLU A 594 -14.37 -9.68 -19.38
N VAL A 595 -13.26 -9.57 -18.60
CA VAL A 595 -11.99 -10.27 -18.88
C VAL A 595 -11.48 -11.09 -17.67
N GLU A 596 -12.20 -11.17 -16.55
CA GLU A 596 -11.95 -12.13 -15.46
C GLU A 596 -12.68 -13.46 -15.71
#